data_fc9f1f4fe22074ded0545852f8b9d5e4
#
_entry.id   fc9f1f4fe22074ded0545852f8b9d5e4
#
_cell.length_a   1.000
_cell.length_b   1.000
_cell.length_c   1.000
_cell.angle_alpha   90.00
_cell.angle_beta   90.00
_cell.angle_gamma   90.00
#
_symmetry.space_group_name_H-M   'P 1'
#
loop_
_entity.id
_entity.type
_entity.pdbx_description
1 polymer ?
#
loop_
_entity_poly.entity_id
_entity_poly.type
_entity_poly.pdbx_seq_one_letter_code
_entity_poly.pdbx_strand_id
1 'polypeptide(L)'
;MKNFSSWLVAMFGFLFWLMRLVGTVMFSLGNDFMFEPTNLTMEIALLFITFICLCFIIKRRLWAALIYLIAHGIYYTPIFITHMLGVIDGSLPMELYMSTFFELVGIGIPLAALFDVLLDKNRKAHPVDKKTDWFYKNKEFDRKLDERADKNNYRTL
;
A
#
# COMPACT_ATOMS: atom_id res chain seq x y z
N MET A 1 -12.51 -14.78 0.33
CA MET A 1 -12.02 -13.60 -0.41
C MET A 1 -11.50 -12.50 0.54
N LYS A 2 -10.68 -12.87 1.55
CA LYS A 2 -10.24 -11.94 2.63
C LYS A 2 -9.15 -10.94 2.21
N ASN A 3 -8.60 -11.03 1.00
CA ASN A 3 -7.48 -10.22 0.53
C ASN A 3 -7.81 -9.38 -0.72
N PHE A 4 -9.08 -9.36 -1.14
CA PHE A 4 -9.48 -8.69 -2.38
C PHE A 4 -9.33 -7.17 -2.29
N SER A 5 -9.68 -6.59 -1.14
CA SER A 5 -9.57 -5.14 -0.90
C SER A 5 -8.11 -4.64 -1.02
N SER A 6 -7.19 -5.26 -0.28
CA SER A 6 -5.77 -4.87 -0.32
C SER A 6 -5.14 -5.07 -1.69
N TRP A 7 -5.56 -6.13 -2.41
CA TRP A 7 -5.10 -6.37 -3.77
C TRP A 7 -5.61 -5.30 -4.74
N LEU A 8 -6.88 -4.90 -4.58
CA LEU A 8 -7.50 -3.87 -5.41
C LEU A 8 -6.84 -2.51 -5.18
N VAL A 9 -6.62 -2.11 -3.92
CA VAL A 9 -5.92 -0.86 -3.58
C VAL A 9 -4.48 -0.88 -4.10
N ALA A 10 -3.77 -2.00 -3.98
CA ALA A 10 -2.43 -2.14 -4.51
C ALA A 10 -2.40 -2.07 -6.05
N MET A 11 -3.40 -2.63 -6.72
CA MET A 11 -3.55 -2.56 -8.17
C MET A 11 -3.75 -1.12 -8.65
N PHE A 12 -4.65 -0.36 -8.00
CA PHE A 12 -4.84 1.06 -8.30
C PHE A 12 -3.57 1.88 -8.02
N GLY A 13 -2.90 1.60 -6.91
CA GLY A 13 -1.61 2.23 -6.58
C GLY A 13 -0.54 1.94 -7.62
N PHE A 14 -0.48 0.71 -8.12
CA PHE A 14 0.46 0.32 -9.16
C PHE A 14 0.15 0.96 -10.52
N LEU A 15 -1.13 1.06 -10.87
CA LEU A 15 -1.58 1.75 -12.10
C LEU A 15 -1.24 3.24 -12.03
N PHE A 16 -1.49 3.90 -10.91
CA PHE A 16 -1.09 5.28 -10.69
C PHE A 16 0.43 5.46 -10.77
N TRP A 17 1.19 4.55 -10.15
CA TRP A 17 2.65 4.54 -10.21
C TRP A 17 3.17 4.41 -11.66
N LEU A 18 2.57 3.53 -12.47
CA LEU A 18 2.91 3.38 -13.88
C LEU A 18 2.65 4.67 -14.67
N MET A 19 1.51 5.31 -14.45
CA MET A 19 1.19 6.58 -15.11
C MET A 19 2.20 7.67 -14.73
N ARG A 20 2.58 7.76 -13.45
CA ARG A 20 3.60 8.71 -12.99
C ARG A 20 4.98 8.39 -13.58
N LEU A 21 5.34 7.11 -13.67
CA LEU A 21 6.59 6.68 -14.30
C LEU A 21 6.66 7.13 -15.77
N VAL A 22 5.59 6.88 -16.53
CA VAL A 22 5.51 7.28 -17.94
C VAL A 22 5.60 8.81 -18.07
N GLY A 23 4.87 9.56 -17.25
CA GLY A 23 4.91 11.02 -17.25
C GLY A 23 6.30 11.58 -16.94
N THR A 24 6.95 11.02 -15.93
CA THR A 24 8.32 11.42 -15.53
C THR A 24 9.35 11.15 -16.64
N VAL A 25 9.23 9.99 -17.31
CA VAL A 25 10.09 9.65 -18.46
C VAL A 25 9.82 10.59 -19.64
N MET A 26 8.56 10.85 -20.00
CA MET A 26 8.20 11.76 -21.08
C MET A 26 8.70 13.17 -20.82
N PHE A 27 8.51 13.69 -19.61
CA PHE A 27 9.04 14.99 -19.21
C PHE A 27 10.59 15.04 -19.29
N SER A 28 11.28 13.97 -18.89
CA SER A 28 12.75 13.91 -19.00
C SER A 28 13.26 13.90 -20.43
N LEU A 29 12.43 13.47 -21.38
CA LEU A 29 12.71 13.50 -22.82
C LEU A 29 12.28 14.83 -23.50
N GLY A 30 11.77 15.80 -22.71
CA GLY A 30 11.31 17.09 -23.23
C GLY A 30 9.95 17.03 -23.93
N ASN A 31 9.15 16.01 -23.67
CA ASN A 31 7.78 15.89 -24.18
C ASN A 31 6.78 16.25 -23.09
N ASP A 32 5.82 17.11 -23.42
CA ASP A 32 4.71 17.43 -22.53
C ASP A 32 3.81 16.19 -22.37
N PHE A 33 3.49 15.88 -21.12
CA PHE A 33 2.54 14.84 -20.77
C PHE A 33 1.42 15.44 -19.90
N MET A 34 0.44 14.64 -19.52
CA MET A 34 -0.76 15.07 -18.76
C MET A 34 -0.46 15.85 -17.47
N PHE A 35 0.75 15.79 -16.97
CA PHE A 35 1.20 16.51 -15.77
C PHE A 35 2.71 16.76 -15.84
N GLU A 36 3.13 17.86 -15.24
CA GLU A 36 4.52 18.23 -15.11
C GLU A 36 5.00 17.96 -13.68
N PRO A 37 6.11 17.23 -13.47
CA PRO A 37 6.68 17.07 -12.16
C PRO A 37 7.29 18.39 -11.69
N THR A 38 6.91 18.88 -10.54
CA THR A 38 7.46 20.13 -9.95
C THR A 38 8.96 20.02 -9.68
N ASN A 39 9.43 18.81 -9.34
CA ASN A 39 10.84 18.53 -9.14
C ASN A 39 11.15 17.10 -9.59
N LEU A 40 11.89 16.97 -10.69
CA LEU A 40 12.21 15.70 -11.32
C LEU A 40 12.94 14.73 -10.38
N THR A 41 13.90 15.24 -9.58
CA THR A 41 14.69 14.41 -8.65
C THR A 41 13.81 13.85 -7.53
N MET A 42 12.93 14.68 -6.96
CA MET A 42 11.99 14.25 -5.93
C MET A 42 10.96 13.27 -6.46
N GLU A 43 10.49 13.48 -7.71
CA GLU A 43 9.56 12.57 -8.39
C GLU A 43 10.17 11.19 -8.57
N ILE A 44 11.41 11.11 -9.05
CA ILE A 44 12.13 9.84 -9.22
C ILE A 44 12.28 9.12 -7.87
N ALA A 45 12.70 9.84 -6.82
CA ALA A 45 12.82 9.27 -5.47
C ALA A 45 11.46 8.75 -4.97
N LEU A 46 10.39 9.51 -5.19
CA LEU A 46 9.03 9.13 -4.82
C LEU A 46 8.56 7.85 -5.55
N LEU A 47 8.89 7.72 -6.84
CA LEU A 47 8.56 6.52 -7.63
C LEU A 47 9.22 5.26 -7.04
N PHE A 48 10.49 5.32 -6.62
CA PHE A 48 11.16 4.20 -5.97
C PHE A 48 10.53 3.86 -4.62
N ILE A 49 10.28 4.87 -3.76
CA ILE A 49 9.65 4.68 -2.46
C ILE A 49 8.27 4.06 -2.63
N THR A 50 7.47 4.57 -3.58
CA THR A 50 6.14 4.07 -3.88
C THR A 50 6.15 2.61 -4.28
N PHE A 51 7.02 2.22 -5.20
CA PHE A 51 7.15 0.83 -5.65
C PHE A 51 7.44 -0.13 -4.49
N ILE A 52 8.42 0.23 -3.66
CA ILE A 52 8.79 -0.57 -2.48
C ILE A 52 7.60 -0.67 -1.52
N CYS A 53 6.94 0.46 -1.22
CA CYS A 53 5.79 0.49 -0.33
C CYS A 53 4.63 -0.38 -0.85
N LEU A 54 4.31 -0.33 -2.16
CA LEU A 54 3.26 -1.15 -2.76
C LEU A 54 3.53 -2.64 -2.61
N CYS A 55 4.79 -3.09 -2.79
CA CYS A 55 5.18 -4.48 -2.55
C CYS A 55 4.93 -4.94 -1.11
N PHE A 56 5.13 -4.06 -0.12
CA PHE A 56 4.89 -4.37 1.29
C PHE A 56 3.43 -4.18 1.71
N ILE A 57 2.66 -3.30 1.05
CA ILE A 57 1.21 -3.15 1.28
C ILE A 57 0.47 -4.43 0.88
N ILE A 58 0.87 -5.10 -0.21
CA ILE A 58 0.33 -6.42 -0.59
C ILE A 58 0.55 -7.43 0.55
N LYS A 59 1.66 -7.32 1.29
CA LYS A 59 1.97 -8.13 2.48
C LYS A 59 1.31 -7.57 3.77
N ARG A 60 0.43 -6.56 3.66
CA ARG A 60 -0.30 -5.92 4.75
C ARG A 60 0.57 -5.34 5.87
N ARG A 61 1.74 -4.83 5.53
CA ARG A 61 2.63 -4.18 6.49
C ARG A 61 2.20 -2.74 6.72
N LEU A 62 1.78 -2.42 7.94
CA LEU A 62 1.30 -1.07 8.32
C LEU A 62 2.36 0.02 8.09
N TRP A 63 3.61 -0.26 8.45
CA TRP A 63 4.69 0.71 8.29
C TRP A 63 4.86 1.15 6.82
N ALA A 64 4.64 0.24 5.86
CA ALA A 64 4.72 0.58 4.45
C ALA A 64 3.60 1.53 4.01
N ALA A 65 2.37 1.31 4.50
CA ALA A 65 1.25 2.22 4.25
C ALA A 65 1.47 3.60 4.87
N LEU A 66 2.07 3.67 6.08
CA LEU A 66 2.43 4.93 6.72
C LEU A 66 3.52 5.69 5.95
N ILE A 67 4.61 5.00 5.55
CA ILE A 67 5.68 5.62 4.76
C ILE A 67 5.12 6.12 3.42
N TYR A 68 4.26 5.32 2.77
CA TYR A 68 3.61 5.69 1.52
C TYR A 68 2.79 6.98 1.68
N LEU A 69 1.95 7.06 2.73
CA LEU A 69 1.14 8.24 3.00
C LEU A 69 2.00 9.48 3.33
N ILE A 70 3.04 9.32 4.15
CA ILE A 70 3.92 10.43 4.54
C ILE A 70 4.68 10.96 3.31
N ALA A 71 5.27 10.07 2.50
CA ALA A 71 6.04 10.46 1.33
C ALA A 71 5.16 11.21 0.31
N HIS A 72 3.99 10.66 -0.01
CA HIS A 72 3.04 11.29 -0.92
C HIS A 72 2.41 12.56 -0.33
N GLY A 73 2.11 12.57 0.97
CA GLY A 73 1.58 13.74 1.66
C GLY A 73 2.55 14.92 1.62
N ILE A 74 3.82 14.69 1.90
CA ILE A 74 4.84 15.76 1.84
C ILE A 74 4.99 16.30 0.42
N TYR A 75 4.93 15.43 -0.59
CA TYR A 75 5.15 15.84 -1.98
C TYR A 75 3.92 16.52 -2.59
N TYR A 76 2.73 15.90 -2.49
CA TYR A 76 1.54 16.38 -3.20
C TYR A 76 0.72 17.42 -2.42
N THR A 77 0.71 17.37 -1.08
CA THR A 77 -0.18 18.27 -0.30
C THR A 77 0.09 19.76 -0.52
N PRO A 78 1.35 20.23 -0.50
CA PRO A 78 1.61 21.67 -0.72
C PRO A 78 1.15 22.15 -2.10
N ILE A 79 1.41 21.33 -3.15
CA ILE A 79 1.06 21.66 -4.52
C ILE A 79 -0.47 21.65 -4.68
N PHE A 80 -1.12 20.60 -4.16
CA PHE A 80 -2.58 20.46 -4.19
C PHE A 80 -3.29 21.63 -3.50
N ILE A 81 -2.81 22.07 -2.32
CA ILE A 81 -3.39 23.24 -1.64
C ILE A 81 -3.26 24.49 -2.50
N THR A 82 -2.11 24.71 -3.11
CA THR A 82 -1.89 25.87 -3.99
C THR A 82 -2.83 25.86 -5.19
N HIS A 83 -2.96 24.70 -5.85
CA HIS A 83 -3.87 24.56 -6.99
C HIS A 83 -5.34 24.68 -6.59
N MET A 84 -5.74 24.10 -5.45
CA MET A 84 -7.11 24.23 -4.92
C MET A 84 -7.49 25.67 -4.58
N LEU A 85 -6.57 26.45 -4.02
CA LEU A 85 -6.80 27.88 -3.82
C LEU A 85 -7.01 28.59 -5.15
N GLY A 86 -6.20 28.28 -6.16
CA GLY A 86 -6.37 28.81 -7.51
C GLY A 86 -7.71 28.40 -8.18
N VAL A 87 -8.22 27.21 -7.89
CA VAL A 87 -9.58 26.80 -8.33
C VAL A 87 -10.65 27.65 -7.66
N ILE A 88 -10.55 27.88 -6.34
CA ILE A 88 -11.54 28.66 -5.57
C ILE A 88 -11.55 30.12 -6.03
N ASP A 89 -10.39 30.69 -6.29
CA ASP A 89 -10.24 32.08 -6.74
C ASP A 89 -10.49 32.25 -8.25
N GLY A 90 -10.70 31.15 -9.00
CA GLY A 90 -10.88 31.16 -10.45
C GLY A 90 -9.63 31.56 -11.22
N SER A 91 -8.46 31.54 -10.61
CA SER A 91 -7.17 31.93 -11.21
C SER A 91 -6.38 30.76 -11.78
N LEU A 92 -6.82 29.50 -11.53
CA LEU A 92 -6.10 28.33 -12.01
C LEU A 92 -6.23 28.17 -13.54
N PRO A 93 -5.12 28.10 -14.30
CA PRO A 93 -5.15 27.80 -15.72
C PRO A 93 -5.78 26.45 -16.00
N MET A 94 -6.52 26.32 -17.10
CA MET A 94 -7.25 25.12 -17.46
C MET A 94 -6.33 23.88 -17.61
N GLU A 95 -5.10 24.10 -18.01
CA GLU A 95 -4.05 23.08 -18.17
C GLU A 95 -3.68 22.38 -16.86
N LEU A 96 -3.79 23.09 -15.73
CA LEU A 96 -3.42 22.58 -14.42
C LEU A 96 -4.54 21.77 -13.72
N TYR A 97 -5.78 21.74 -14.24
CA TYR A 97 -6.86 20.97 -13.63
C TYR A 97 -6.55 19.45 -13.62
N MET A 98 -5.93 18.96 -14.70
CA MET A 98 -5.53 17.54 -14.75
C MET A 98 -4.41 17.25 -13.75
N SER A 99 -3.43 18.13 -13.60
CA SER A 99 -2.39 18.00 -12.59
C SER A 99 -2.98 17.96 -11.18
N THR A 100 -3.92 18.89 -10.88
CA THR A 100 -4.62 18.92 -9.59
C THR A 100 -5.39 17.63 -9.30
N PHE A 101 -6.02 17.03 -10.31
CA PHE A 101 -6.67 15.74 -10.18
C PHE A 101 -5.67 14.63 -9.85
N PHE A 102 -4.52 14.58 -10.52
CA PHE A 102 -3.47 13.61 -10.22
C PHE A 102 -2.87 13.78 -8.83
N GLU A 103 -2.74 15.00 -8.33
CA GLU A 103 -2.30 15.29 -6.97
C GLU A 103 -3.30 14.76 -5.93
N LEU A 104 -4.61 14.99 -6.16
CA LEU A 104 -5.67 14.46 -5.31
C LEU A 104 -5.62 12.92 -5.27
N VAL A 105 -5.48 12.27 -6.43
CA VAL A 105 -5.35 10.82 -6.53
C VAL A 105 -4.08 10.34 -5.82
N GLY A 106 -2.97 11.08 -5.97
CA GLY A 106 -1.70 10.83 -5.32
C GLY A 106 -1.76 10.84 -3.80
N ILE A 107 -2.67 11.63 -3.20
CA ILE A 107 -2.96 11.64 -1.75
C ILE A 107 -4.00 10.58 -1.39
N GLY A 108 -5.03 10.41 -2.22
CA GLY A 108 -6.17 9.54 -1.95
C GLY A 108 -5.82 8.06 -1.92
N ILE A 109 -4.97 7.59 -2.82
CA ILE A 109 -4.56 6.16 -2.86
C ILE A 109 -3.78 5.75 -1.62
N PRO A 110 -2.73 6.48 -1.15
CA PRO A 110 -2.05 6.16 0.10
C PRO A 110 -2.98 6.18 1.32
N LEU A 111 -3.91 7.12 1.35
CA LEU A 111 -4.91 7.20 2.41
C LEU A 111 -5.82 5.96 2.42
N ALA A 112 -6.33 5.56 1.26
CA ALA A 112 -7.13 4.35 1.10
C ALA A 112 -6.33 3.09 1.49
N ALA A 113 -5.05 3.02 1.12
CA ALA A 113 -4.16 1.93 1.49
C ALA A 113 -3.95 1.84 3.01
N LEU A 114 -3.79 2.97 3.68
CA LEU A 114 -3.67 3.02 5.13
C LEU A 114 -4.95 2.54 5.81
N PHE A 115 -6.12 3.03 5.37
CA PHE A 115 -7.41 2.61 5.92
C PHE A 115 -7.65 1.11 5.71
N ASP A 116 -7.35 0.57 4.51
CA ASP A 116 -7.49 -0.87 4.24
C ASP A 116 -6.65 -1.71 5.20
N VAL A 117 -5.39 -1.33 5.42
CA VAL A 117 -4.50 -2.04 6.34
C VAL A 117 -4.89 -1.85 7.80
N LEU A 118 -5.42 -0.68 8.21
CA LEU A 118 -5.88 -0.42 9.58
C LEU A 118 -7.16 -1.17 9.92
N LEU A 119 -8.12 -1.22 9.00
CA LEU A 119 -9.41 -1.89 9.20
C LEU A 119 -9.30 -3.41 9.13
N ASP A 120 -8.16 -3.95 8.67
CA ASP A 120 -7.96 -5.39 8.62
C ASP A 120 -7.78 -6.00 10.03
N LYS A 121 -8.87 -6.55 10.56
CA LYS A 121 -8.89 -7.26 11.84
C LYS A 121 -7.94 -8.47 11.91
N ASN A 122 -7.63 -9.07 10.76
CA ASN A 122 -6.75 -10.25 10.68
C ASN A 122 -5.25 -9.89 10.72
N ARG A 123 -4.88 -8.59 10.67
CA ARG A 123 -3.49 -8.15 10.78
C ARG A 123 -2.85 -8.53 12.11
N LYS A 124 -3.64 -8.56 13.21
CA LYS A 124 -3.19 -8.94 14.55
C LYS A 124 -3.15 -10.45 14.76
N ALA A 125 -3.98 -11.21 14.06
CA ALA A 125 -3.80 -12.64 13.96
C ALA A 125 -2.54 -12.86 13.11
N HIS A 126 -1.49 -13.41 13.74
CA HIS A 126 -0.23 -13.74 13.08
C HIS A 126 -0.47 -14.12 11.63
N PRO A 127 0.39 -13.68 10.66
CA PRO A 127 0.35 -14.26 9.35
C PRO A 127 0.64 -15.75 9.57
N VAL A 128 -0.43 -16.51 9.69
CA VAL A 128 -0.34 -17.95 9.73
C VAL A 128 0.15 -18.31 8.34
N ASP A 129 1.45 -18.43 8.22
CA ASP A 129 2.04 -19.04 7.06
C ASP A 129 1.43 -20.43 7.03
N LYS A 130 0.60 -20.73 6.01
CA LYS A 130 -0.04 -22.05 5.88
C LYS A 130 0.98 -23.19 5.92
N LYS A 131 2.26 -22.88 5.68
CA LYS A 131 3.37 -23.81 5.80
C LYS A 131 3.77 -24.11 7.25
N THR A 132 3.55 -23.20 8.19
CA THR A 132 3.87 -23.39 9.61
C THR A 132 2.65 -23.74 10.46
N ASP A 133 1.44 -23.70 9.89
CA ASP A 133 0.18 -24.03 10.57
C ASP A 133 0.17 -25.53 11.02
N TRP A 134 0.85 -26.41 10.30
CA TRP A 134 1.04 -27.80 10.70
C TRP A 134 1.87 -27.93 11.98
N PHE A 135 2.82 -27.03 12.22
CA PHE A 135 3.68 -27.04 13.40
C PHE A 135 2.90 -26.66 14.68
N TYR A 136 1.96 -25.70 14.55
CA TYR A 136 1.08 -25.31 15.67
C TYR A 136 -0.07 -26.30 15.89
N LYS A 137 -0.56 -26.95 14.85
CA LYS A 137 -1.53 -28.05 14.94
C LYS A 137 -0.92 -29.32 15.52
N ASN A 138 0.38 -29.50 15.38
CA ASN A 138 1.10 -30.63 15.93
C ASN A 138 1.07 -30.67 17.48
N LYS A 139 0.98 -29.50 18.15
CA LYS A 139 0.83 -29.49 19.62
C LYS A 139 -0.44 -30.17 20.12
N GLU A 140 -1.53 -30.11 19.36
CA GLU A 140 -2.75 -30.87 19.68
C GLU A 140 -2.60 -32.36 19.34
N PHE A 141 -1.83 -32.68 18.33
CA PHE A 141 -1.55 -34.06 17.96
C PHE A 141 -0.63 -34.73 18.98
N ASP A 142 0.42 -34.04 19.41
CA ASP A 142 1.34 -34.52 20.47
C ASP A 142 0.59 -34.73 21.79
N ARG A 143 -0.27 -33.79 22.18
CA ARG A 143 -1.13 -33.96 23.40
C ARG A 143 -2.06 -35.16 23.26
N LYS A 144 -2.64 -35.43 22.10
CA LYS A 144 -3.49 -36.60 21.84
C LYS A 144 -2.72 -37.91 21.83
N LEU A 145 -1.44 -37.87 21.40
CA LEU A 145 -0.55 -39.03 21.49
C LEU A 145 -0.18 -39.33 22.91
N ASP A 146 0.17 -38.32 23.72
CA ASP A 146 0.47 -38.47 25.13
C ASP A 146 -0.74 -39.01 25.92
N GLU A 147 -1.94 -38.48 25.71
CA GLU A 147 -3.18 -38.99 26.30
C GLU A 147 -3.48 -40.46 25.93
N ARG A 148 -3.05 -40.91 24.73
CA ARG A 148 -3.20 -42.31 24.30
C ARG A 148 -2.11 -43.21 24.90
N ALA A 149 -0.90 -42.69 25.03
CA ALA A 149 0.19 -43.40 25.67
C ALA A 149 -0.11 -43.64 27.16
N ASP A 150 -0.62 -42.64 27.85
CA ASP A 150 -1.05 -42.76 29.25
C ASP A 150 -2.16 -43.79 29.42
N LYS A 151 -3.17 -43.80 28.56
CA LYS A 151 -4.26 -44.79 28.59
C LYS A 151 -3.78 -46.22 28.33
N ASN A 152 -2.70 -46.41 27.59
CA ASN A 152 -2.13 -47.74 27.34
C ASN A 152 -1.27 -48.22 28.52
N ASN A 153 -0.56 -47.32 29.22
CA ASN A 153 0.26 -47.68 30.37
C ASN A 153 -0.55 -48.19 31.58
N TYR A 154 -1.80 -47.76 31.72
CA TYR A 154 -2.70 -48.26 32.79
C TYR A 154 -3.32 -49.64 32.51
N ARG A 155 -3.10 -50.22 31.32
CA ARG A 155 -3.62 -51.53 30.94
C ARG A 155 -2.61 -52.68 31.14
N THR A 156 -1.39 -52.34 31.52
CA THR A 156 -0.30 -53.34 31.72
C THR A 156 0.09 -53.54 33.18
N LEU A 157 -0.70 -52.99 34.12
CA LEU A 157 -0.69 -53.28 35.55
C LEU A 157 -1.98 -54.04 35.92
#